data_ff90bfea79bf5dc905a5a1c46ba97045
#
_entry.id   ff90bfea79bf5dc905a5a1c46ba97045
#
_cell.length_a   1.000
_cell.length_b   1.000
_cell.length_c   1.000
_cell.angle_alpha   90.00
_cell.angle_beta   90.00
_cell.angle_gamma   90.00
#
_symmetry.space_group_name_H-M   'P 1'
#
loop_
_entity.id
_entity.type
_entity.pdbx_description
1 polymer ?
#
loop_
_entity_poly.entity_id
_entity_poly.type
_entity_poly.pdbx_seq_one_letter_code
_entity_poly.pdbx_strand_id
1 'polypeptide(L)'
;MEIPRGGTNKYEYDKNLGVFKLDRTLYSSVFYPTEYGFIPQTWAQDNDPLDIMVVCTFSTFPGCLLETRPVGVLLMNDSGYLDEKIIAVAANDPRFKNVVSLNDLSSHFKKEVQNFWESYVTLQPGKEISIKGWGGRDKAKVIIEKAIKDYSQNFAE
;
A
#
# COMPACT_ATOMS: atom_id res chain seq x y z
N MET A 1 -3.94 4.26 8.04
CA MET A 1 -3.76 2.78 7.85
C MET A 1 -5.12 2.12 7.93
N GLU A 2 -5.35 1.15 7.09
CA GLU A 2 -6.60 0.37 7.05
C GLU A 2 -6.41 -1.02 7.63
N ILE A 3 -5.28 -1.67 7.31
CA ILE A 3 -5.01 -3.05 7.68
C ILE A 3 -3.65 -3.14 8.38
N PRO A 4 -3.60 -3.56 9.64
CA PRO A 4 -2.35 -3.76 10.34
C PRO A 4 -1.57 -4.97 9.81
N ARG A 5 -0.24 -4.94 9.94
CA ARG A 5 0.62 -6.08 9.63
C ARG A 5 0.14 -7.35 10.37
N GLY A 6 0.10 -8.46 9.65
CA GLY A 6 -0.43 -9.73 10.16
C GLY A 6 -1.95 -9.86 10.01
N GLY A 7 -2.64 -8.84 9.52
CA GLY A 7 -4.08 -8.88 9.28
C GLY A 7 -4.46 -9.84 8.16
N THR A 8 -5.58 -10.52 8.33
CA THR A 8 -6.22 -11.40 7.35
C THR A 8 -7.58 -10.90 6.90
N ASN A 9 -8.06 -9.83 7.53
CA ASN A 9 -9.25 -9.11 7.14
C ASN A 9 -8.88 -7.88 6.33
N LYS A 10 -9.54 -7.70 5.18
CA LYS A 10 -9.43 -6.47 4.42
C LYS A 10 -10.47 -5.49 4.95
N TYR A 11 -9.99 -4.41 5.56
CA TYR A 11 -10.81 -3.26 5.93
C TYR A 11 -10.62 -2.16 4.89
N GLU A 12 -11.67 -1.40 4.65
CA GLU A 12 -11.67 -0.22 3.77
C GLU A 12 -12.35 0.94 4.49
N TYR A 13 -11.83 2.15 4.28
CA TYR A 13 -12.49 3.35 4.77
C TYR A 13 -13.67 3.71 3.88
N ASP A 14 -14.88 3.55 4.40
CA ASP A 14 -16.10 3.97 3.71
C ASP A 14 -16.26 5.50 3.84
N LYS A 15 -16.01 6.21 2.75
CA LYS A 15 -16.04 7.68 2.68
C LYS A 15 -17.44 8.25 2.95
N ASN A 16 -18.51 7.50 2.63
CA ASN A 16 -19.88 7.95 2.82
C ASN A 16 -20.33 7.82 4.29
N LEU A 17 -19.90 6.75 4.94
CA LEU A 17 -20.24 6.47 6.33
C LEU A 17 -19.23 7.04 7.32
N GLY A 18 -18.01 7.41 6.88
CA GLY A 18 -16.95 7.92 7.73
C GLY A 18 -16.38 6.88 8.70
N VAL A 19 -16.45 5.59 8.37
CA VAL A 19 -16.02 4.47 9.21
C VAL A 19 -15.20 3.45 8.45
N PHE A 20 -14.41 2.66 9.19
CA PHE A 20 -13.77 1.46 8.63
C PHE A 20 -14.77 0.32 8.57
N LYS A 21 -14.88 -0.28 7.40
CA LYS A 21 -15.78 -1.39 7.12
C LYS A 21 -14.97 -2.64 6.77
N LEU A 22 -15.38 -3.78 7.27
CA LEU A 22 -14.86 -5.06 6.79
C LEU A 22 -15.38 -5.30 5.36
N ASP A 23 -14.47 -5.22 4.38
CA ASP A 23 -14.79 -5.59 2.99
C ASP A 23 -14.88 -7.12 2.86
N ARG A 24 -13.80 -7.81 3.23
CA ARG A 24 -13.75 -9.28 3.23
C ARG A 24 -12.61 -9.83 4.09
N THR A 25 -12.72 -11.10 4.43
CA THR A 25 -11.57 -11.90 4.86
C THR A 25 -10.82 -12.39 3.62
N LEU A 26 -9.49 -12.45 3.68
CA LEU A 26 -8.68 -12.92 2.55
C LEU A 26 -9.06 -14.37 2.18
N TYR A 27 -9.17 -14.64 0.88
CA TYR A 27 -9.51 -15.97 0.37
C TYR A 27 -8.37 -16.96 0.55
N SER A 28 -7.13 -16.50 0.42
CA SER A 28 -5.92 -17.31 0.59
C SER A 28 -5.42 -17.27 2.03
N SER A 29 -4.73 -18.31 2.47
CA SER A 29 -4.14 -18.40 3.82
C SER A 29 -2.86 -17.55 3.93
N VAL A 30 -2.97 -16.27 3.65
CA VAL A 30 -1.91 -15.27 3.71
C VAL A 30 -2.32 -14.13 4.65
N PHE A 31 -1.38 -13.31 5.05
CA PHE A 31 -1.61 -12.11 5.84
C PHE A 31 -0.81 -10.93 5.27
N TYR A 32 -1.26 -9.73 5.52
CA TYR A 32 -0.54 -8.52 5.09
C TYR A 32 0.86 -8.48 5.72
N PRO A 33 1.93 -8.42 4.89
CA PRO A 33 3.31 -8.46 5.42
C PRO A 33 3.75 -7.15 6.06
N THR A 34 3.02 -6.06 5.79
CA THR A 34 3.27 -4.71 6.32
C THR A 34 1.96 -4.08 6.77
N GLU A 35 2.02 -2.90 7.39
CA GLU A 35 0.86 -2.02 7.46
C GLU A 35 0.40 -1.69 6.04
N TYR A 36 -0.90 -1.63 5.82
CA TYR A 36 -1.50 -1.29 4.54
C TYR A 36 -2.55 -0.20 4.70
N GLY A 37 -2.66 0.66 3.73
CA GLY A 37 -3.65 1.72 3.70
C GLY A 37 -3.43 2.63 2.50
N PHE A 38 -3.90 3.86 2.57
CA PHE A 38 -3.81 4.82 1.49
C PHE A 38 -3.17 6.14 1.94
N ILE A 39 -2.74 6.94 0.99
CA ILE A 39 -2.24 8.30 1.21
C ILE A 39 -3.41 9.25 1.04
N PRO A 40 -3.83 9.99 2.09
CA PRO A 40 -4.90 10.97 2.00
C PRO A 40 -4.62 12.05 0.95
N GLN A 41 -5.68 12.58 0.34
CA GLN A 41 -5.59 13.64 -0.68
C GLN A 41 -4.75 13.25 -1.90
N THR A 42 -4.83 12.00 -2.31
CA THR A 42 -4.29 11.46 -3.55
C THR A 42 -5.38 10.83 -4.40
N TRP A 43 -5.16 10.70 -5.70
CA TRP A 43 -6.07 10.07 -6.64
C TRP A 43 -5.29 9.26 -7.66
N ALA A 44 -5.52 7.96 -7.70
CA ALA A 44 -4.85 7.01 -8.60
C ALA A 44 -5.72 6.67 -9.82
N GLN A 45 -5.19 5.87 -10.74
CA GLN A 45 -5.86 5.57 -12.02
C GLN A 45 -7.07 4.64 -11.88
N ASP A 46 -7.18 3.93 -10.78
CA ASP A 46 -8.31 3.07 -10.43
C ASP A 46 -9.49 3.83 -9.81
N ASN A 47 -9.39 5.16 -9.74
CA ASN A 47 -10.35 6.07 -9.10
C ASN A 47 -10.44 5.91 -7.58
N ASP A 48 -9.32 5.56 -6.94
CA ASP A 48 -9.18 5.49 -5.50
C ASP A 48 -7.92 6.25 -5.02
N PRO A 49 -7.79 6.54 -3.72
CA PRO A 49 -6.54 7.07 -3.19
C PRO A 49 -5.36 6.12 -3.43
N LEU A 50 -4.17 6.70 -3.57
CA LEU A 50 -2.94 5.93 -3.81
C LEU A 50 -2.60 5.04 -2.61
N ASP A 51 -2.43 3.77 -2.86
CA ASP A 51 -2.13 2.75 -1.86
C ASP A 51 -0.69 2.82 -1.33
N ILE A 52 -0.53 2.49 -0.06
CA ILE A 52 0.77 2.48 0.62
C ILE A 52 0.94 1.25 1.52
N MET A 53 2.11 0.64 1.44
CA MET A 53 2.60 -0.40 2.33
C MET A 53 3.69 0.18 3.23
N VAL A 54 3.50 0.14 4.54
CA VAL A 54 4.43 0.78 5.50
C VAL A 54 5.08 -0.25 6.39
N VAL A 55 6.42 -0.25 6.38
CA VAL A 55 7.22 -1.07 7.28
C VAL A 55 7.31 -0.38 8.64
N CYS A 56 6.81 -1.03 9.67
CA CYS A 56 6.84 -0.60 11.06
C CYS A 56 7.44 -1.69 11.95
N THR A 57 7.99 -1.31 13.09
CA THR A 57 8.45 -2.28 14.08
C THR A 57 7.28 -3.00 14.75
N PHE A 58 6.25 -2.24 15.13
CA PHE A 58 5.04 -2.75 15.75
C PHE A 58 3.82 -2.40 14.91
N SER A 59 2.80 -3.25 14.97
CA SER A 59 1.55 -3.03 14.25
C SER A 59 0.79 -1.83 14.79
N THR A 60 0.12 -1.13 13.90
CA THR A 60 -0.82 -0.06 14.20
C THR A 60 -2.26 -0.59 14.31
N PHE A 61 -3.24 0.25 14.09
CA PHE A 61 -4.67 -0.09 14.11
C PHE A 61 -5.40 0.62 12.96
N PRO A 62 -6.55 0.10 12.50
CA PRO A 62 -7.37 0.77 11.50
C PRO A 62 -7.76 2.19 11.93
N GLY A 63 -7.48 3.18 11.09
CA GLY A 63 -7.68 4.59 11.39
C GLY A 63 -6.42 5.34 11.86
N CYS A 64 -5.34 4.65 12.16
CA CYS A 64 -4.10 5.30 12.54
C CYS A 64 -3.54 6.14 11.37
N LEU A 65 -3.34 7.44 11.63
CA LEU A 65 -2.55 8.29 10.73
C LEU A 65 -1.07 8.12 11.07
N LEU A 66 -0.29 7.75 10.08
CA LEU A 66 1.12 7.42 10.23
C LEU A 66 1.98 8.30 9.32
N GLU A 67 2.91 9.03 9.90
CA GLU A 67 3.93 9.72 9.11
C GLU A 67 4.92 8.72 8.51
N THR A 68 5.15 8.83 7.21
CA THR A 68 5.93 7.86 6.46
C THR A 68 7.00 8.51 5.60
N ARG A 69 8.06 7.74 5.32
CA ARG A 69 9.09 8.10 4.36
C ARG A 69 9.09 7.08 3.22
N PRO A 70 8.71 7.48 1.98
CA PRO A 70 8.75 6.60 0.83
C PRO A 70 10.18 6.13 0.52
N VAL A 71 10.34 4.84 0.22
CA VAL A 71 11.62 4.20 -0.12
C VAL A 71 11.57 3.51 -1.48
N GLY A 72 10.38 3.31 -2.04
CA GLY A 72 10.19 2.73 -3.36
C GLY A 72 8.72 2.48 -3.69
N VAL A 73 8.48 1.73 -4.75
CA VAL A 73 7.14 1.38 -5.23
C VAL A 73 7.15 -0.02 -5.84
N LEU A 74 6.11 -0.79 -5.58
CA LEU A 74 5.76 -2.00 -6.32
C LEU A 74 4.82 -1.60 -7.46
N LEU A 75 5.19 -1.99 -8.67
CA LEU A 75 4.39 -1.78 -9.87
C LEU A 75 3.66 -3.09 -10.17
N MET A 76 2.35 -3.03 -10.14
CA MET A 76 1.52 -4.19 -10.43
C MET A 76 0.29 -3.79 -11.27
N ASN A 77 -0.39 -4.80 -11.75
CA ASN A 77 -1.66 -4.66 -12.45
C ASN A 77 -2.68 -5.55 -11.74
N ASP A 78 -3.82 -4.99 -11.37
CA ASP A 78 -4.97 -5.73 -10.84
C ASP A 78 -6.07 -5.73 -11.90
N SER A 79 -6.37 -6.91 -12.43
CA SER A 79 -7.52 -7.11 -13.32
C SER A 79 -7.55 -6.13 -14.52
N GLY A 80 -6.36 -5.80 -15.05
CA GLY A 80 -6.18 -4.92 -16.21
C GLY A 80 -5.88 -3.45 -15.88
N TYR A 81 -5.98 -3.03 -14.63
CA TYR A 81 -5.68 -1.66 -14.19
C TYR A 81 -4.31 -1.57 -13.53
N LEU A 82 -3.61 -0.46 -13.78
CA LEU A 82 -2.36 -0.16 -13.09
C LEU A 82 -2.70 0.12 -11.62
N ASP A 83 -2.06 -0.63 -10.75
CA ASP A 83 -2.23 -0.58 -9.30
C ASP A 83 -0.85 -0.50 -8.63
N GLU A 84 -0.46 0.71 -8.27
CA GLU A 84 0.87 1.01 -7.73
C GLU A 84 0.81 1.03 -6.20
N LYS A 85 1.70 0.26 -5.55
CA LYS A 85 1.80 0.23 -4.09
C LYS A 85 3.06 0.96 -3.65
N ILE A 86 2.92 2.14 -3.04
CA ILE A 86 4.05 2.86 -2.46
C ILE A 86 4.62 2.03 -1.30
N ILE A 87 5.93 1.89 -1.27
CA ILE A 87 6.64 1.25 -0.16
C ILE A 87 7.29 2.35 0.68
N ALA A 88 6.98 2.35 1.96
CA ALA A 88 7.48 3.35 2.89
C ALA A 88 7.90 2.71 4.22
N VAL A 89 8.62 3.47 5.03
CA VAL A 89 8.92 3.14 6.42
C VAL A 89 8.28 4.16 7.35
N ALA A 90 7.96 3.78 8.57
CA ALA A 90 7.50 4.70 9.60
C ALA A 90 8.58 5.77 9.87
N ALA A 91 8.26 7.05 9.64
CA ALA A 91 9.24 8.14 9.66
C ALA A 91 9.84 8.37 11.06
N ASN A 92 9.03 8.17 12.09
CA ASN A 92 9.37 8.41 13.50
C ASN A 92 9.88 7.14 14.23
N ASP A 93 10.04 6.01 13.54
CA ASP A 93 10.65 4.81 14.13
C ASP A 93 12.18 4.88 14.00
N PRO A 94 12.93 4.97 15.12
CA PRO A 94 14.39 5.11 15.09
C PRO A 94 15.11 3.94 14.41
N ARG A 95 14.47 2.76 14.33
CA ARG A 95 15.04 1.57 13.67
C ARG A 95 15.13 1.74 12.16
N PHE A 96 14.31 2.62 11.59
CA PHE A 96 14.33 2.93 10.15
C PHE A 96 15.03 4.23 9.81
N LYS A 97 15.73 4.87 10.77
CA LYS A 97 16.41 6.15 10.56
C LYS A 97 17.31 6.17 9.31
N ASN A 98 18.03 5.09 9.07
CA ASN A 98 18.98 4.96 7.97
C ASN A 98 18.39 4.27 6.72
N VAL A 99 17.13 3.91 6.73
CA VAL A 99 16.45 3.30 5.57
C VAL A 99 15.99 4.42 4.65
N VAL A 100 16.64 4.59 3.50
CA VAL A 100 16.35 5.64 2.51
C VAL A 100 15.94 5.09 1.15
N SER A 101 16.14 3.79 0.93
CA SER A 101 15.82 3.09 -0.32
C SER A 101 15.33 1.66 -0.05
N LEU A 102 14.75 1.01 -1.07
CA LEU A 102 14.37 -0.41 -0.99
C LEU A 102 15.55 -1.34 -0.71
N ASN A 103 16.76 -0.94 -1.08
CA ASN A 103 17.95 -1.78 -0.89
C ASN A 103 18.43 -1.78 0.57
N ASP A 104 17.97 -0.84 1.38
CA ASP A 104 18.26 -0.79 2.81
C ASP A 104 17.34 -1.72 3.62
N LEU A 105 16.26 -2.21 3.01
CA LEU A 105 15.40 -3.25 3.58
C LEU A 105 16.00 -4.64 3.35
N SER A 106 15.54 -5.61 4.14
CA SER A 106 15.97 -7.00 3.96
C SER A 106 15.81 -7.46 2.49
N SER A 107 16.78 -8.19 1.97
CA SER A 107 16.69 -8.77 0.62
C SER A 107 15.50 -9.73 0.46
N HIS A 108 15.01 -10.29 1.57
CA HIS A 108 13.83 -11.15 1.60
C HIS A 108 12.52 -10.36 1.54
N PHE A 109 12.51 -9.11 1.98
CA PHE A 109 11.32 -8.25 2.02
C PHE A 109 10.59 -8.18 0.67
N LYS A 110 11.32 -7.89 -0.40
CA LYS A 110 10.71 -7.81 -1.75
C LYS A 110 10.05 -9.13 -2.16
N LYS A 111 10.67 -10.26 -1.79
CA LYS A 111 10.12 -11.60 -2.08
C LYS A 111 8.85 -11.86 -1.31
N GLU A 112 8.79 -11.48 -0.02
CA GLU A 112 7.59 -11.62 0.80
C GLU A 112 6.42 -10.78 0.26
N VAL A 113 6.68 -9.51 -0.05
CA VAL A 113 5.66 -8.62 -0.61
C VAL A 113 5.16 -9.11 -1.96
N GLN A 114 6.05 -9.52 -2.84
CA GLN A 114 5.67 -10.06 -4.15
C GLN A 114 4.86 -11.35 -3.99
N ASN A 115 5.32 -12.30 -3.19
CA ASN A 115 4.62 -13.55 -2.92
C ASN A 115 3.23 -13.31 -2.29
N PHE A 116 3.11 -12.31 -1.40
CA PHE A 116 1.82 -11.94 -0.84
C PHE A 116 0.84 -11.54 -1.95
N TRP A 117 1.19 -10.61 -2.82
CA TRP A 117 0.29 -10.15 -3.88
C TRP A 117 -0.01 -11.23 -4.92
N GLU A 118 0.95 -12.05 -5.30
CA GLU A 118 0.75 -13.19 -6.20
C GLU A 118 -0.18 -14.25 -5.59
N SER A 119 -0.10 -14.46 -4.28
CA SER A 119 -0.94 -15.43 -3.56
C SER A 119 -2.28 -14.86 -3.12
N TYR A 120 -2.37 -13.56 -2.96
CA TYR A 120 -3.51 -12.82 -2.41
C TYR A 120 -4.84 -13.15 -3.11
N VAL A 121 -4.84 -13.22 -4.43
CA VAL A 121 -6.03 -13.45 -5.25
C VAL A 121 -6.17 -14.88 -5.76
N THR A 122 -5.24 -15.78 -5.47
CA THR A 122 -5.19 -17.14 -6.07
C THR A 122 -6.50 -17.91 -5.91
N LEU A 123 -7.19 -17.77 -4.77
CA LEU A 123 -8.46 -18.42 -4.50
C LEU A 123 -9.67 -17.50 -4.72
N GLN A 124 -9.46 -16.25 -5.14
CA GLN A 124 -10.54 -15.29 -5.37
C GLN A 124 -11.03 -15.37 -6.82
N PRO A 125 -12.29 -15.77 -7.07
CA PRO A 125 -12.81 -15.90 -8.42
C PRO A 125 -12.76 -14.58 -9.21
N GLY A 126 -12.28 -14.63 -10.46
CA GLY A 126 -12.30 -13.50 -11.39
C GLY A 126 -11.29 -12.39 -11.10
N LYS A 127 -10.36 -12.61 -10.18
CA LYS A 127 -9.28 -11.67 -9.90
C LYS A 127 -7.95 -12.20 -10.42
N GLU A 128 -7.15 -11.28 -10.99
CA GLU A 128 -5.81 -11.56 -11.50
C GLU A 128 -4.88 -10.41 -11.15
N ILE A 129 -3.74 -10.74 -10.55
CA ILE A 129 -2.66 -9.79 -10.27
C ILE A 129 -1.42 -10.20 -11.05
N SER A 130 -0.79 -9.22 -11.68
CA SER A 130 0.52 -9.41 -12.31
C SER A 130 1.52 -8.35 -11.84
N ILE A 131 2.64 -8.82 -11.28
CA ILE A 131 3.74 -7.95 -10.86
C ILE A 131 4.52 -7.48 -12.10
N LYS A 132 4.71 -6.18 -12.22
CA LYS A 132 5.46 -5.55 -13.33
C LYS A 132 6.89 -5.20 -12.93
N GLY A 133 7.17 -5.17 -11.63
CA GLY A 133 8.51 -4.90 -11.09
C GLY A 133 8.51 -3.89 -9.96
N TRP A 134 9.69 -3.36 -9.69
CA TRP A 134 9.94 -2.43 -8.59
C TRP A 134 10.51 -1.12 -9.11
N GLY A 135 10.14 -0.03 -8.48
CA GLY A 135 10.73 1.28 -8.69
C GLY A 135 11.41 1.80 -7.41
N GLY A 136 12.45 2.60 -7.60
CA GLY A 136 13.13 3.25 -6.48
C GLY A 136 12.35 4.42 -5.89
N ARG A 137 12.96 5.06 -4.88
CA ARG A 137 12.40 6.20 -4.15
C ARG A 137 11.97 7.35 -5.06
N ASP A 138 12.76 7.71 -6.06
CA ASP A 138 12.44 8.86 -6.92
C ASP A 138 11.19 8.55 -7.77
N LYS A 139 11.06 7.31 -8.25
CA LYS A 139 9.84 6.89 -8.95
C LYS A 139 8.61 6.96 -8.04
N ALA A 140 8.73 6.51 -6.79
CA ALA A 140 7.65 6.60 -5.81
C ALA A 140 7.22 8.06 -5.59
N LYS A 141 8.19 9.00 -5.46
CA LYS A 141 7.89 10.43 -5.31
C LYS A 141 7.11 10.99 -6.49
N VAL A 142 7.55 10.71 -7.71
CA VAL A 142 6.86 11.16 -8.93
C VAL A 142 5.41 10.67 -8.97
N ILE A 143 5.17 9.41 -8.58
CA ILE A 143 3.82 8.84 -8.52
C ILE A 143 2.97 9.55 -7.47
N ILE A 144 3.52 9.78 -6.26
CA ILE A 144 2.83 10.49 -5.19
C ILE A 144 2.47 11.92 -5.61
N GLU A 145 3.43 12.66 -6.18
CA GLU A 145 3.23 14.05 -6.65
C GLU A 145 2.14 14.13 -7.72
N LYS A 146 2.15 13.16 -8.65
CA LYS A 146 1.10 13.04 -9.66
C LYS A 146 -0.26 12.79 -9.02
N ALA A 147 -0.37 11.83 -8.11
CA ALA A 147 -1.62 11.48 -7.44
C ALA A 147 -2.18 12.64 -6.59
N ILE A 148 -1.32 13.44 -5.95
CA ILE A 148 -1.71 14.68 -5.24
C ILE A 148 -2.27 15.71 -6.23
N LYS A 149 -1.60 15.90 -7.37
CA LYS A 149 -2.07 16.82 -8.42
C LYS A 149 -3.42 16.37 -9.00
N ASP A 150 -3.56 15.08 -9.28
CA ASP A 150 -4.80 14.51 -9.82
C ASP A 150 -5.95 14.67 -8.82
N TYR A 151 -5.69 14.47 -7.52
CA TYR A 151 -6.67 14.74 -6.47
C TYR A 151 -7.12 16.21 -6.48
N SER A 152 -6.17 17.15 -6.51
CA SER A 152 -6.46 18.58 -6.51
C SER A 152 -7.27 19.01 -7.75
N GLN A 153 -7.07 18.35 -8.89
CA GLN A 153 -7.82 18.65 -10.11
C GLN A 153 -9.25 18.08 -10.11
N ASN A 154 -9.46 16.94 -9.45
CA ASN A 154 -10.76 16.26 -9.40
C ASN A 154 -11.65 16.74 -8.25
N PHE A 155 -11.06 17.28 -7.18
CA PHE A 155 -11.76 17.65 -5.95
C PHE A 155 -11.44 19.07 -5.46
N ALA A 156 -10.89 19.95 -6.34
CA ALA A 156 -10.79 21.39 -6.04
C ALA A 156 -12.21 21.95 -5.84
N GLU A 157 -12.47 22.47 -4.66
CA GLU A 157 -13.64 23.30 -4.37
C GLU A 157 -13.55 24.67 -5.05
#